data_be7259199c2970fb69fd3a0da4f08113
#
_entry.id   be7259199c2970fb69fd3a0da4f08113
#
_cell.length_a   1.000
_cell.length_b   1.000
_cell.length_c   1.000
_cell.angle_alpha   90.00
_cell.angle_beta   90.00
_cell.angle_gamma   90.00
#
_symmetry.space_group_name_H-M   'P 1'
#
loop_
_entity.id
_entity.type
_entity.pdbx_description
1 polymer ?
#
loop_
_entity_poly.entity_id
_entity_poly.type
_entity_poly.pdbx_seq_one_letter_code
_entity_poly.pdbx_strand_id
1 'polypeptide(L)'
;MSSDDNQDDRDNRDDIVTEEMLWDRIPQTEGEDRAETYYELSARIFARGQYDEALALAETARDIYAEMGASAPSEGLAQAYSAIGYNLNQLKRIDEAATAMSKAVELLRESKSPIALELACTLGEWWYSSKKYDEVIATMSECAQEHLVDGNQIGAANDLHLLGRAHRELKRYDEALQAFKEARGIFKSEKEVLHVARCDQKIASCYNWLGDGEKALEAASKSVDVFETAHDHRRETFALFEYGKAEILLGKLEEGLATLDGVLQIIAEDEPKDFEFILDIETRMVVVMRALGRTEEADEVERRLVAVREALADVEIQPLGN
;
A
#
# COMPACT_ATOMS: atom_id res chain seq x y z
N MET A 1 -12.29 51.60 -39.35
CA MET A 1 -10.96 51.00 -39.44
C MET A 1 -10.70 50.42 -38.07
N SER A 2 -10.55 49.19 -37.87
CA SER A 2 -10.68 47.93 -38.62
C SER A 2 -11.01 46.83 -37.60
N SER A 3 -12.06 46.11 -37.86
CA SER A 3 -12.26 44.74 -37.47
C SER A 3 -11.06 43.93 -37.88
N ASP A 4 -10.51 43.10 -36.97
CA ASP A 4 -9.84 41.82 -37.20
C ASP A 4 -9.03 41.46 -35.96
N ASP A 5 -9.67 40.83 -35.00
CA ASP A 5 -9.02 40.05 -33.97
C ASP A 5 -10.08 39.11 -33.34
N ASN A 6 -10.61 38.20 -34.12
CA ASN A 6 -11.53 37.16 -33.60
C ASN A 6 -11.54 35.92 -34.50
N GLN A 7 -10.37 35.42 -34.87
CA GLN A 7 -10.28 34.28 -35.78
C GLN A 7 -9.29 33.18 -35.31
N ASP A 8 -8.68 33.31 -34.13
CA ASP A 8 -7.64 32.36 -33.69
C ASP A 8 -8.07 31.44 -32.51
N ASP A 9 -9.34 31.48 -32.13
CA ASP A 9 -9.86 30.68 -31.00
C ASP A 9 -10.70 29.45 -31.42
N ARG A 10 -10.61 29.01 -32.67
CA ARG A 10 -11.42 27.89 -33.19
C ARG A 10 -10.66 26.62 -33.53
N ASP A 11 -9.35 26.59 -33.44
CA ASP A 11 -8.52 25.46 -33.91
C ASP A 11 -7.90 24.63 -32.79
N ASN A 12 -8.34 24.77 -31.54
CA ASN A 12 -7.87 23.95 -30.44
C ASN A 12 -9.02 23.15 -29.76
N ARG A 13 -9.98 22.68 -30.53
CA ARG A 13 -10.80 21.53 -30.16
C ARG A 13 -10.11 20.31 -30.75
N ASP A 14 -9.03 19.89 -30.12
CA ASP A 14 -8.53 18.54 -30.30
C ASP A 14 -9.74 17.60 -30.27
N ASP A 15 -9.89 16.77 -31.28
CA ASP A 15 -11.00 15.83 -31.43
C ASP A 15 -11.09 14.95 -30.19
N ILE A 16 -11.90 15.37 -29.21
CA ILE A 16 -12.14 14.56 -28.01
C ILE A 16 -12.89 13.33 -28.49
N VAL A 17 -12.16 12.25 -28.70
CA VAL A 17 -12.76 10.95 -29.03
C VAL A 17 -13.78 10.61 -27.95
N THR A 18 -15.06 10.46 -28.29
CA THR A 18 -16.13 10.10 -27.33
C THR A 18 -16.26 8.58 -27.23
N GLU A 19 -16.92 8.11 -26.15
CA GLU A 19 -17.25 6.68 -26.01
C GLU A 19 -18.09 6.18 -27.20
N GLU A 20 -19.07 6.98 -27.67
CA GLU A 20 -19.90 6.66 -28.83
C GLU A 20 -19.05 6.46 -30.09
N MET A 21 -18.05 7.33 -30.32
CA MET A 21 -17.12 7.18 -31.46
C MET A 21 -16.30 5.90 -31.35
N LEU A 22 -15.90 5.50 -30.14
CA LEU A 22 -15.18 4.25 -29.93
C LEU A 22 -16.08 3.03 -30.18
N TRP A 23 -17.33 3.06 -29.72
CA TRP A 23 -18.28 1.99 -30.01
C TRP A 23 -18.57 1.84 -31.52
N ASP A 24 -18.69 2.95 -32.25
CA ASP A 24 -18.89 2.97 -33.69
C ASP A 24 -17.63 2.50 -34.45
N ARG A 25 -16.43 2.65 -33.86
CA ARG A 25 -15.15 2.21 -34.45
C ARG A 25 -14.97 0.68 -34.41
N ILE A 26 -15.46 0.00 -33.38
CA ILE A 26 -15.28 -1.45 -33.19
C ILE A 26 -15.63 -2.28 -34.44
N PRO A 27 -16.84 -2.14 -35.08
CA PRO A 27 -17.19 -2.95 -36.24
C PRO A 27 -16.37 -2.62 -37.49
N GLN A 28 -15.63 -1.51 -37.47
CA GLN A 28 -14.84 -1.00 -38.60
C GLN A 28 -13.34 -1.38 -38.49
N THR A 29 -12.91 -1.96 -37.35
CA THR A 29 -11.52 -2.30 -37.07
C THR A 29 -11.34 -3.80 -36.89
N GLU A 30 -10.11 -4.28 -37.03
CA GLU A 30 -9.72 -5.68 -36.80
C GLU A 30 -8.34 -5.73 -36.13
N GLY A 31 -8.00 -6.88 -35.56
CA GLY A 31 -6.70 -7.13 -34.96
C GLY A 31 -6.33 -6.07 -33.90
N GLU A 32 -5.15 -5.49 -34.04
CA GLU A 32 -4.58 -4.51 -33.09
C GLU A 32 -5.48 -3.28 -32.90
N ASP A 33 -5.95 -2.66 -33.96
CA ASP A 33 -6.79 -1.46 -33.88
C ASP A 33 -8.09 -1.73 -33.12
N ARG A 34 -8.67 -2.92 -33.25
CA ARG A 34 -9.84 -3.33 -32.50
C ARG A 34 -9.53 -3.53 -31.03
N ALA A 35 -8.40 -4.19 -30.72
CA ALA A 35 -7.95 -4.41 -29.36
C ALA A 35 -7.67 -3.08 -28.62
N GLU A 36 -6.98 -2.15 -29.28
CA GLU A 36 -6.78 -0.78 -28.75
C GLU A 36 -8.10 -0.06 -28.48
N THR A 37 -9.06 -0.17 -29.39
CA THR A 37 -10.38 0.45 -29.21
C THR A 37 -11.09 -0.09 -27.97
N TYR A 38 -11.05 -1.40 -27.71
CA TYR A 38 -11.59 -2.00 -26.50
C TYR A 38 -10.82 -1.57 -25.24
N TYR A 39 -9.49 -1.47 -25.31
CA TYR A 39 -8.67 -0.96 -24.21
C TYR A 39 -9.02 0.49 -23.87
N GLU A 40 -9.13 1.38 -24.88
CA GLU A 40 -9.52 2.77 -24.68
C GLU A 40 -10.92 2.91 -24.05
N LEU A 41 -11.88 2.09 -24.49
CA LEU A 41 -13.21 2.02 -23.90
C LEU A 41 -13.14 1.56 -22.44
N SER A 42 -12.37 0.52 -22.16
CA SER A 42 -12.17 0.04 -20.79
C SER A 42 -11.65 1.16 -19.87
N ALA A 43 -10.66 1.93 -20.32
CA ALA A 43 -10.10 3.03 -19.54
C ALA A 43 -11.15 4.14 -19.24
N ARG A 44 -12.02 4.45 -20.19
CA ARG A 44 -13.09 5.45 -20.01
C ARG A 44 -14.18 4.96 -19.04
N ILE A 45 -14.61 3.73 -19.22
CA ILE A 45 -15.61 3.09 -18.36
C ILE A 45 -15.05 2.93 -16.91
N PHE A 46 -13.76 2.60 -16.78
CA PHE A 46 -13.05 2.59 -15.50
C PHE A 46 -13.12 3.96 -14.79
N ALA A 47 -12.86 5.04 -15.52
CA ALA A 47 -12.90 6.41 -14.98
C ALA A 47 -14.31 6.79 -14.45
N ARG A 48 -15.38 6.12 -14.91
CA ARG A 48 -16.76 6.27 -14.42
C ARG A 48 -17.09 5.37 -13.24
N GLY A 49 -16.13 4.54 -12.78
CA GLY A 49 -16.33 3.61 -11.67
C GLY A 49 -17.10 2.34 -12.05
N GLN A 50 -17.32 2.06 -13.33
CA GLN A 50 -18.04 0.88 -13.82
C GLN A 50 -17.05 -0.28 -14.04
N TYR A 51 -16.48 -0.78 -12.96
CA TYR A 51 -15.31 -1.68 -12.99
C TYR A 51 -15.61 -3.05 -13.62
N ASP A 52 -16.82 -3.62 -13.46
CA ASP A 52 -17.18 -4.90 -14.08
C ASP A 52 -17.26 -4.79 -15.61
N GLU A 53 -17.87 -3.72 -16.13
CA GLU A 53 -17.97 -3.45 -17.56
C GLU A 53 -16.58 -3.15 -18.16
N ALA A 54 -15.79 -2.32 -17.47
CA ALA A 54 -14.41 -2.00 -17.86
C ALA A 54 -13.53 -3.27 -17.89
N LEU A 55 -13.70 -4.18 -16.92
CA LEU A 55 -13.01 -5.46 -16.90
C LEU A 55 -13.33 -6.30 -18.13
N ALA A 56 -14.61 -6.45 -18.47
CA ALA A 56 -15.02 -7.24 -19.64
C ALA A 56 -14.44 -6.68 -20.96
N LEU A 57 -14.34 -5.36 -21.09
CA LEU A 57 -13.74 -4.72 -22.25
C LEU A 57 -12.22 -4.95 -22.31
N ALA A 58 -11.52 -4.83 -21.17
CA ALA A 58 -10.09 -5.11 -21.08
C ALA A 58 -9.77 -6.59 -21.38
N GLU A 59 -10.61 -7.52 -20.90
CA GLU A 59 -10.49 -8.95 -21.24
C GLU A 59 -10.70 -9.20 -22.72
N THR A 60 -11.65 -8.50 -23.34
CA THR A 60 -11.87 -8.60 -24.80
C THR A 60 -10.64 -8.10 -25.57
N ALA A 61 -10.04 -6.99 -25.15
CA ALA A 61 -8.80 -6.49 -25.76
C ALA A 61 -7.66 -7.51 -25.65
N ARG A 62 -7.46 -8.09 -24.46
CA ARG A 62 -6.48 -9.16 -24.22
C ARG A 62 -6.70 -10.36 -25.15
N ASP A 63 -7.95 -10.80 -25.27
CA ASP A 63 -8.29 -12.00 -26.07
C ASP A 63 -7.99 -11.78 -27.55
N ILE A 64 -8.29 -10.58 -28.07
CA ILE A 64 -7.92 -10.21 -29.45
C ILE A 64 -6.40 -10.24 -29.63
N TYR A 65 -5.63 -9.67 -28.72
CA TYR A 65 -4.17 -9.75 -28.76
C TYR A 65 -3.67 -11.19 -28.65
N ALA A 66 -4.30 -12.03 -27.81
CA ALA A 66 -3.93 -13.43 -27.68
C ALA A 66 -4.19 -14.23 -28.98
N GLU A 67 -5.28 -13.94 -29.70
CA GLU A 67 -5.59 -14.56 -31.01
C GLU A 67 -4.57 -14.16 -32.07
N MET A 68 -3.98 -12.96 -32.01
CA MET A 68 -2.91 -12.52 -32.91
C MET A 68 -1.60 -13.30 -32.70
N GLY A 69 -1.42 -13.95 -31.54
CA GLY A 69 -0.25 -14.73 -31.20
C GLY A 69 1.05 -13.96 -31.30
N ALA A 70 2.04 -14.49 -32.02
CA ALA A 70 3.36 -13.87 -32.14
C ALA A 70 3.37 -12.51 -32.89
N SER A 71 2.28 -12.11 -33.53
CA SER A 71 2.13 -10.82 -34.18
C SER A 71 1.54 -9.74 -33.28
N ALA A 72 1.09 -10.10 -32.07
CA ALA A 72 0.57 -9.14 -31.13
C ALA A 72 1.70 -8.24 -30.58
N PRO A 73 1.51 -6.90 -30.54
CA PRO A 73 2.47 -6.04 -29.88
C PRO A 73 2.48 -6.34 -28.38
N SER A 74 3.67 -6.65 -27.84
CA SER A 74 3.83 -6.98 -26.41
C SER A 74 3.35 -5.85 -25.52
N GLU A 75 3.51 -4.59 -25.93
CA GLU A 75 3.07 -3.43 -25.19
C GLU A 75 1.54 -3.32 -25.12
N GLY A 76 0.82 -3.53 -26.22
CA GLY A 76 -0.63 -3.52 -26.26
C GLY A 76 -1.24 -4.65 -25.40
N LEU A 77 -0.67 -5.86 -25.51
CA LEU A 77 -1.09 -6.98 -24.66
C LEU A 77 -0.81 -6.68 -23.16
N ALA A 78 0.33 -6.08 -22.84
CA ALA A 78 0.67 -5.67 -21.47
C ALA A 78 -0.28 -4.59 -20.94
N GLN A 79 -0.66 -3.62 -21.76
CA GLN A 79 -1.66 -2.62 -21.39
C GLN A 79 -3.03 -3.25 -21.09
N ALA A 80 -3.46 -4.21 -21.89
CA ALA A 80 -4.70 -4.94 -21.62
C ALA A 80 -4.63 -5.72 -20.29
N TYR A 81 -3.52 -6.40 -19.99
CA TYR A 81 -3.33 -7.07 -18.70
C TYR A 81 -3.26 -6.10 -17.53
N SER A 82 -2.62 -4.94 -17.67
CA SER A 82 -2.59 -3.93 -16.62
C SER A 82 -3.98 -3.36 -16.34
N ALA A 83 -4.77 -3.08 -17.39
CA ALA A 83 -6.16 -2.65 -17.26
C ALA A 83 -7.02 -3.68 -16.52
N ILE A 84 -6.88 -4.98 -16.86
CA ILE A 84 -7.53 -6.07 -16.12
C ILE A 84 -7.12 -6.02 -14.65
N GLY A 85 -5.82 -5.89 -14.36
CA GLY A 85 -5.30 -5.78 -12.99
C GLY A 85 -5.92 -4.63 -12.22
N TYR A 86 -5.95 -3.44 -12.77
CA TYR A 86 -6.55 -2.27 -12.12
C TYR A 86 -8.06 -2.43 -11.85
N ASN A 87 -8.82 -2.97 -12.82
CA ASN A 87 -10.25 -3.24 -12.64
C ASN A 87 -10.49 -4.26 -11.51
N LEU A 88 -9.77 -5.38 -11.53
CA LEU A 88 -9.87 -6.42 -10.50
C LEU A 88 -9.50 -5.89 -9.11
N ASN A 89 -8.49 -5.01 -9.01
CA ASN A 89 -8.12 -4.38 -7.75
C ASN A 89 -9.26 -3.50 -7.20
N GLN A 90 -9.93 -2.71 -8.04
CA GLN A 90 -11.10 -1.92 -7.62
C GLN A 90 -12.26 -2.82 -7.16
N LEU A 91 -12.43 -3.98 -7.80
CA LEU A 91 -13.41 -5.00 -7.41
C LEU A 91 -12.98 -5.82 -6.17
N LYS A 92 -11.83 -5.47 -5.54
CA LYS A 92 -11.26 -6.18 -4.38
C LYS A 92 -10.83 -7.63 -4.64
N ARG A 93 -10.66 -8.01 -5.90
CA ARG A 93 -10.16 -9.32 -6.34
C ARG A 93 -8.63 -9.26 -6.46
N ILE A 94 -7.94 -9.00 -5.33
CA ILE A 94 -6.53 -8.59 -5.30
C ILE A 94 -5.58 -9.66 -5.85
N ASP A 95 -5.83 -10.95 -5.55
CA ASP A 95 -4.98 -12.04 -6.05
C ASP A 95 -5.02 -12.17 -7.58
N GLU A 96 -6.20 -12.01 -8.15
CA GLU A 96 -6.38 -12.03 -9.61
C GLU A 96 -5.79 -10.76 -10.24
N ALA A 97 -5.95 -9.61 -9.59
CA ALA A 97 -5.34 -8.35 -9.99
C ALA A 97 -3.82 -8.47 -10.08
N ALA A 98 -3.19 -9.00 -9.03
CA ALA A 98 -1.75 -9.19 -8.97
C ALA A 98 -1.26 -10.21 -10.04
N THR A 99 -2.05 -11.25 -10.31
CA THR A 99 -1.73 -12.21 -11.38
C THR A 99 -1.76 -11.57 -12.76
N ALA A 100 -2.76 -10.74 -13.05
CA ALA A 100 -2.84 -10.01 -14.32
C ALA A 100 -1.70 -8.99 -14.44
N MET A 101 -1.43 -8.22 -13.38
CA MET A 101 -0.34 -7.24 -13.34
C MET A 101 1.02 -7.90 -13.52
N SER A 102 1.25 -9.08 -12.93
CA SER A 102 2.50 -9.85 -13.13
C SER A 102 2.74 -10.17 -14.59
N LYS A 103 1.68 -10.53 -15.36
CA LYS A 103 1.79 -10.75 -16.79
C LYS A 103 2.13 -9.48 -17.57
N ALA A 104 1.55 -8.35 -17.19
CA ALA A 104 1.88 -7.06 -17.80
C ALA A 104 3.36 -6.71 -17.57
N VAL A 105 3.84 -6.85 -16.34
CA VAL A 105 5.25 -6.58 -15.98
C VAL A 105 6.21 -7.50 -16.75
N GLU A 106 5.90 -8.81 -16.86
CA GLU A 106 6.70 -9.78 -17.62
C GLU A 106 6.87 -9.33 -19.09
N LEU A 107 5.77 -9.01 -19.77
CA LEU A 107 5.76 -8.56 -21.16
C LEU A 107 6.53 -7.26 -21.38
N LEU A 108 6.37 -6.29 -20.45
CA LEU A 108 7.04 -5.00 -20.53
C LEU A 108 8.55 -5.11 -20.24
N ARG A 109 8.95 -6.01 -19.35
CA ARG A 109 10.39 -6.29 -19.12
C ARG A 109 11.05 -6.93 -20.33
N GLU A 110 10.37 -7.88 -21.00
CA GLU A 110 10.86 -8.48 -22.25
C GLU A 110 11.06 -7.44 -23.36
N SER A 111 10.13 -6.48 -23.47
CA SER A 111 10.21 -5.38 -24.44
C SER A 111 11.11 -4.22 -23.98
N LYS A 112 11.68 -4.28 -22.77
CA LYS A 112 12.46 -3.21 -22.12
C LYS A 112 11.72 -1.87 -22.01
N SER A 113 10.44 -1.92 -21.79
CA SER A 113 9.60 -0.73 -21.62
C SER A 113 9.90 -0.06 -20.28
N PRO A 114 10.05 1.28 -20.25
CA PRO A 114 10.31 2.02 -19.00
C PRO A 114 9.13 1.94 -17.99
N ILE A 115 7.92 1.61 -18.45
CA ILE A 115 6.73 1.47 -17.61
C ILE A 115 6.80 0.20 -16.75
N ALA A 116 7.63 -0.78 -17.12
CA ALA A 116 7.74 -2.06 -16.40
C ALA A 116 8.05 -1.87 -14.92
N LEU A 117 8.93 -0.94 -14.57
CA LEU A 117 9.33 -0.66 -13.20
C LEU A 117 8.18 -0.07 -12.37
N GLU A 118 7.42 0.87 -12.94
CA GLU A 118 6.25 1.47 -12.27
C GLU A 118 5.18 0.43 -11.96
N LEU A 119 4.87 -0.44 -12.94
CA LEU A 119 3.91 -1.53 -12.73
C LEU A 119 4.43 -2.59 -11.75
N ALA A 120 5.73 -2.85 -11.72
CA ALA A 120 6.34 -3.76 -10.75
C ALA A 120 6.22 -3.22 -9.32
N CYS A 121 6.42 -1.92 -9.10
CA CYS A 121 6.20 -1.30 -7.79
C CYS A 121 4.73 -1.43 -7.36
N THR A 122 3.79 -1.16 -8.26
CA THR A 122 2.35 -1.36 -8.01
C THR A 122 2.03 -2.83 -7.67
N LEU A 123 2.62 -3.76 -8.39
CA LEU A 123 2.48 -5.21 -8.15
C LEU A 123 2.98 -5.58 -6.74
N GLY A 124 4.10 -5.01 -6.29
CA GLY A 124 4.62 -5.23 -4.95
C GLY A 124 3.65 -4.82 -3.85
N GLU A 125 2.97 -3.69 -3.98
CA GLU A 125 1.93 -3.25 -3.04
C GLU A 125 0.72 -4.21 -3.04
N TRP A 126 0.34 -4.74 -4.19
CA TRP A 126 -0.74 -5.72 -4.29
C TRP A 126 -0.35 -7.07 -3.70
N TRP A 127 0.89 -7.55 -3.93
CA TRP A 127 1.42 -8.72 -3.26
C TRP A 127 1.44 -8.55 -1.73
N TYR A 128 1.79 -7.34 -1.25
CA TYR A 128 1.75 -7.06 0.18
C TYR A 128 0.31 -7.14 0.73
N SER A 129 -0.66 -6.55 0.02
CA SER A 129 -2.08 -6.59 0.40
C SER A 129 -2.65 -8.01 0.40
N SER A 130 -2.16 -8.87 -0.51
CA SER A 130 -2.48 -10.30 -0.58
C SER A 130 -1.67 -11.16 0.40
N LYS A 131 -0.85 -10.56 1.27
CA LYS A 131 0.03 -11.25 2.23
C LYS A 131 1.05 -12.20 1.57
N LYS A 132 1.36 -12.01 0.30
CA LYS A 132 2.37 -12.77 -0.45
C LYS A 132 3.74 -12.12 -0.27
N TYR A 133 4.27 -12.22 0.94
CA TYR A 133 5.44 -11.45 1.36
C TYR A 133 6.75 -11.90 0.71
N ASP A 134 6.90 -13.17 0.31
CA ASP A 134 8.08 -13.62 -0.41
C ASP A 134 8.11 -13.05 -1.83
N GLU A 135 6.94 -12.89 -2.50
CA GLU A 135 6.81 -12.20 -3.79
C GLU A 135 7.12 -10.70 -3.65
N VAL A 136 6.68 -10.05 -2.56
CA VAL A 136 7.07 -8.65 -2.27
C VAL A 136 8.59 -8.53 -2.17
N ILE A 137 9.23 -9.43 -1.42
CA ILE A 137 10.68 -9.40 -1.22
C ILE A 137 11.42 -9.50 -2.55
N ALA A 138 11.03 -10.45 -3.40
CA ALA A 138 11.65 -10.62 -4.71
C ALA A 138 11.46 -9.37 -5.58
N THR A 139 10.20 -8.91 -5.74
CA THR A 139 9.87 -7.78 -6.61
C THR A 139 10.49 -6.47 -6.12
N MET A 140 10.39 -6.17 -4.83
CA MET A 140 10.91 -4.89 -4.29
C MET A 140 12.43 -4.85 -4.25
N SER A 141 13.11 -5.98 -4.08
CA SER A 141 14.58 -6.01 -4.18
C SER A 141 15.06 -5.65 -5.59
N GLU A 142 14.39 -6.13 -6.61
CA GLU A 142 14.68 -5.79 -8.02
C GLU A 142 14.37 -4.31 -8.29
N CYS A 143 13.16 -3.84 -7.92
CA CYS A 143 12.75 -2.46 -8.14
C CYS A 143 13.69 -1.46 -7.45
N ALA A 144 14.09 -1.72 -6.20
CA ALA A 144 15.01 -0.86 -5.47
C ALA A 144 16.36 -0.74 -6.19
N GLN A 145 16.86 -1.86 -6.72
CA GLN A 145 18.12 -1.86 -7.48
C GLN A 145 18.00 -1.11 -8.81
N GLU A 146 16.89 -1.29 -9.54
CA GLU A 146 16.62 -0.57 -10.79
C GLU A 146 16.51 0.94 -10.52
N HIS A 147 15.76 1.36 -9.51
CA HIS A 147 15.65 2.76 -9.10
C HIS A 147 17.00 3.38 -8.71
N LEU A 148 17.87 2.63 -8.01
CA LEU A 148 19.23 3.12 -7.68
C LEU A 148 20.08 3.32 -8.93
N VAL A 149 19.99 2.43 -9.92
CA VAL A 149 20.71 2.54 -11.19
C VAL A 149 20.22 3.76 -11.98
N ASP A 150 18.93 4.01 -11.98
CA ASP A 150 18.30 5.14 -12.66
C ASP A 150 18.46 6.48 -11.90
N GLY A 151 19.06 6.46 -10.71
CA GLY A 151 19.25 7.64 -9.86
C GLY A 151 17.99 8.10 -9.13
N ASN A 152 16.90 7.33 -9.17
CA ASN A 152 15.67 7.60 -8.42
C ASN A 152 15.81 7.15 -6.96
N GLN A 153 16.50 7.96 -6.15
CA GLN A 153 16.80 7.66 -4.75
C GLN A 153 15.51 7.48 -3.92
N ILE A 154 14.51 8.34 -4.12
CA ILE A 154 13.25 8.26 -3.36
C ILE A 154 12.47 7.01 -3.73
N GLY A 155 12.41 6.63 -5.02
CA GLY A 155 11.83 5.37 -5.47
C GLY A 155 12.47 4.17 -4.77
N ALA A 156 13.80 4.08 -4.81
CA ALA A 156 14.56 3.03 -4.14
C ALA A 156 14.28 2.96 -2.62
N ALA A 157 14.20 4.11 -1.95
CA ALA A 157 13.91 4.13 -0.52
C ALA A 157 12.47 3.68 -0.19
N ASN A 158 11.50 3.97 -1.05
CA ASN A 158 10.13 3.46 -0.90
C ASN A 158 10.09 1.94 -1.06
N ASP A 159 10.78 1.39 -2.06
CA ASP A 159 10.86 -0.05 -2.30
C ASP A 159 11.54 -0.77 -1.13
N LEU A 160 12.66 -0.25 -0.64
CA LEU A 160 13.36 -0.76 0.54
C LEU A 160 12.47 -0.69 1.80
N HIS A 161 11.66 0.35 1.95
CA HIS A 161 10.73 0.44 3.06
C HIS A 161 9.64 -0.65 2.96
N LEU A 162 9.09 -0.92 1.76
CA LEU A 162 8.11 -1.99 1.55
C LEU A 162 8.75 -3.37 1.74
N LEU A 163 9.97 -3.57 1.25
CA LEU A 163 10.79 -4.75 1.49
C LEU A 163 10.95 -5.02 3.00
N GLY A 164 11.32 -3.99 3.78
CA GLY A 164 11.44 -4.10 5.23
C GLY A 164 10.12 -4.48 5.91
N ARG A 165 8.99 -3.95 5.44
CA ARG A 165 7.67 -4.35 5.93
C ARG A 165 7.39 -5.82 5.67
N ALA A 166 7.68 -6.33 4.48
CA ALA A 166 7.47 -7.74 4.13
C ALA A 166 8.33 -8.67 4.99
N HIS A 167 9.61 -8.36 5.18
CA HIS A 167 10.48 -9.11 6.09
C HIS A 167 9.93 -9.12 7.53
N ARG A 168 9.41 -7.99 8.02
CA ARG A 168 8.82 -7.89 9.36
C ARG A 168 7.60 -8.80 9.52
N GLU A 169 6.70 -8.84 8.52
CA GLU A 169 5.53 -9.72 8.55
C GLU A 169 5.94 -11.22 8.60
N LEU A 170 7.05 -11.57 7.94
CA LEU A 170 7.65 -12.91 8.03
C LEU A 170 8.50 -13.10 9.29
N LYS A 171 8.51 -12.15 10.23
CA LYS A 171 9.30 -12.17 11.47
C LYS A 171 10.83 -12.27 11.24
N ARG A 172 11.29 -11.87 10.05
CA ARG A 172 12.71 -11.75 9.68
C ARG A 172 13.20 -10.36 10.11
N TYR A 173 13.31 -10.15 11.43
CA TYR A 173 13.50 -8.80 11.99
C TYR A 173 14.86 -8.18 11.68
N ASP A 174 15.92 -8.96 11.54
CA ASP A 174 17.26 -8.47 11.19
C ASP A 174 17.30 -7.96 9.75
N GLU A 175 16.70 -8.69 8.81
CA GLU A 175 16.57 -8.29 7.41
C GLU A 175 15.66 -7.06 7.29
N ALA A 176 14.58 -7.01 8.05
CA ALA A 176 13.70 -5.84 8.12
C ALA A 176 14.45 -4.59 8.61
N LEU A 177 15.27 -4.74 9.69
CA LEU A 177 16.10 -3.67 10.21
C LEU A 177 17.11 -3.15 9.17
N GLN A 178 17.72 -4.04 8.41
CA GLN A 178 18.66 -3.65 7.35
C GLN A 178 17.92 -2.81 6.29
N ALA A 179 16.83 -3.30 5.75
CA ALA A 179 16.06 -2.61 4.73
C ALA A 179 15.54 -1.23 5.22
N PHE A 180 15.00 -1.15 6.43
CA PHE A 180 14.54 0.13 6.99
C PHE A 180 15.69 1.11 7.25
N LYS A 181 16.88 0.64 7.67
CA LYS A 181 18.05 1.51 7.88
C LYS A 181 18.61 2.04 6.55
N GLU A 182 18.60 1.23 5.50
CA GLU A 182 18.99 1.65 4.16
C GLU A 182 18.02 2.70 3.62
N ALA A 183 16.72 2.42 3.65
CA ALA A 183 15.68 3.38 3.26
C ALA A 183 15.80 4.71 4.04
N ARG A 184 15.97 4.63 5.36
CA ARG A 184 16.17 5.78 6.24
C ARG A 184 17.39 6.62 5.84
N GLY A 185 18.51 5.96 5.50
CA GLY A 185 19.73 6.62 5.05
C GLY A 185 19.50 7.44 3.79
N ILE A 186 18.80 6.87 2.82
CA ILE A 186 18.45 7.54 1.57
C ILE A 186 17.48 8.70 1.83
N PHE A 187 16.38 8.48 2.56
CA PHE A 187 15.44 9.56 2.90
C PHE A 187 16.10 10.71 3.66
N LYS A 188 17.10 10.39 4.51
CA LYS A 188 17.85 11.43 5.23
C LYS A 188 18.71 12.28 4.27
N SER A 189 19.36 11.66 3.26
CA SER A 189 20.14 12.40 2.26
C SER A 189 19.24 13.28 1.39
N GLU A 190 18.02 12.82 1.09
CA GLU A 190 17.01 13.55 0.32
C GLU A 190 16.20 14.56 1.17
N LYS A 191 16.50 14.67 2.48
CA LYS A 191 15.82 15.58 3.43
C LYS A 191 14.33 15.28 3.64
N GLU A 192 13.92 14.06 3.42
CA GLU A 192 12.55 13.55 3.57
C GLU A 192 12.26 13.22 5.05
N VAL A 193 12.10 14.24 5.88
CA VAL A 193 12.03 14.15 7.36
C VAL A 193 10.93 13.19 7.84
N LEU A 194 9.73 13.27 7.23
CA LEU A 194 8.59 12.41 7.61
C LEU A 194 8.83 10.94 7.23
N HIS A 195 9.52 10.69 6.11
CA HIS A 195 9.87 9.33 5.70
C HIS A 195 10.98 8.75 6.60
N VAL A 196 11.93 9.58 7.06
CA VAL A 196 12.91 9.18 8.08
C VAL A 196 12.19 8.75 9.36
N ALA A 197 11.24 9.53 9.86
CA ALA A 197 10.47 9.20 11.06
C ALA A 197 9.63 7.91 10.89
N ARG A 198 9.06 7.67 9.70
CA ARG A 198 8.38 6.40 9.38
C ARG A 198 9.34 5.20 9.47
N CYS A 199 10.56 5.35 8.96
CA CYS A 199 11.58 4.31 9.10
C CYS A 199 11.98 4.12 10.57
N ASP A 200 12.19 5.20 11.33
CA ASP A 200 12.54 5.12 12.74
C ASP A 200 11.46 4.39 13.56
N GLN A 201 10.16 4.64 13.28
CA GLN A 201 9.05 3.91 13.89
C GLN A 201 9.10 2.40 13.57
N LYS A 202 9.39 2.02 12.31
CA LYS A 202 9.50 0.60 11.93
C LYS A 202 10.76 -0.06 12.52
N ILE A 203 11.85 0.67 12.64
CA ILE A 203 13.09 0.25 13.32
C ILE A 203 12.81 0.01 14.80
N ALA A 204 12.05 0.89 15.47
CA ALA A 204 11.64 0.70 16.85
C ALA A 204 10.81 -0.57 17.03
N SER A 205 9.85 -0.81 16.12
CA SER A 205 9.05 -2.03 16.10
C SER A 205 9.92 -3.29 16.01
N CYS A 206 10.90 -3.31 15.11
CA CYS A 206 11.81 -4.45 14.98
C CYS A 206 12.65 -4.67 16.25
N TYR A 207 13.20 -3.60 16.85
CA TYR A 207 13.95 -3.73 18.11
C TYR A 207 13.07 -4.19 19.27
N ASN A 208 11.82 -3.76 19.34
CA ASN A 208 10.86 -4.27 20.32
C ASN A 208 10.67 -5.79 20.21
N TRP A 209 10.57 -6.31 18.97
CA TRP A 209 10.46 -7.75 18.75
C TRP A 209 11.76 -8.52 19.05
N LEU A 210 12.92 -7.90 18.84
CA LEU A 210 14.23 -8.47 19.17
C LEU A 210 14.57 -8.35 20.66
N GLY A 211 13.77 -7.65 21.45
CA GLY A 211 13.99 -7.46 22.89
C GLY A 211 15.04 -6.38 23.23
N ASP A 212 15.46 -5.57 22.28
CA ASP A 212 16.44 -4.46 22.51
C ASP A 212 15.65 -3.16 22.84
N GLY A 213 15.19 -3.07 24.08
CA GLY A 213 14.36 -1.94 24.55
C GLY A 213 15.06 -0.57 24.46
N GLU A 214 16.40 -0.53 24.64
CA GLU A 214 17.13 0.76 24.57
C GLU A 214 17.10 1.32 23.15
N LYS A 215 17.43 0.49 22.13
CA LYS A 215 17.40 0.94 20.74
C LYS A 215 15.97 1.17 20.24
N ALA A 216 15.01 0.38 20.74
CA ALA A 216 13.60 0.61 20.43
C ALA A 216 13.14 1.98 20.94
N LEU A 217 13.46 2.32 22.20
CA LEU A 217 13.10 3.58 22.82
C LEU A 217 13.73 4.76 22.08
N GLU A 218 15.02 4.68 21.75
CA GLU A 218 15.73 5.71 20.98
C GLU A 218 15.09 5.97 19.61
N ALA A 219 14.77 4.92 18.89
CA ALA A 219 14.16 5.04 17.55
C ALA A 219 12.72 5.57 17.64
N ALA A 220 11.93 5.06 18.60
CA ALA A 220 10.55 5.51 18.81
C ALA A 220 10.49 6.98 19.19
N SER A 221 11.33 7.44 20.13
CA SER A 221 11.39 8.85 20.55
C SER A 221 11.61 9.78 19.36
N LYS A 222 12.58 9.46 18.48
CA LYS A 222 12.85 10.27 17.27
C LYS A 222 11.64 10.39 16.35
N SER A 223 10.86 9.31 16.20
CA SER A 223 9.67 9.34 15.37
C SER A 223 8.52 10.09 16.00
N VAL A 224 8.33 9.98 17.32
CA VAL A 224 7.33 10.75 18.09
C VAL A 224 7.59 12.24 17.92
N ASP A 225 8.80 12.71 18.21
CA ASP A 225 9.17 14.13 18.14
C ASP A 225 8.86 14.74 16.75
N VAL A 226 9.10 13.98 15.68
CA VAL A 226 8.83 14.44 14.32
C VAL A 226 7.34 14.47 14.01
N PHE A 227 6.60 13.43 14.36
CA PHE A 227 5.16 13.35 14.06
C PHE A 227 4.34 14.34 14.90
N GLU A 228 4.72 14.55 16.17
CA GLU A 228 4.15 15.60 17.01
C GLU A 228 4.36 16.99 16.38
N THR A 229 5.60 17.31 15.98
CA THR A 229 5.93 18.58 15.32
C THR A 229 5.19 18.77 14.00
N ALA A 230 4.95 17.69 13.26
CA ALA A 230 4.22 17.69 12.00
C ALA A 230 2.70 17.67 12.18
N HIS A 231 2.19 17.56 13.41
CA HIS A 231 0.77 17.35 13.71
C HIS A 231 0.16 16.14 12.99
N ASP A 232 0.96 15.10 12.77
CA ASP A 232 0.51 13.83 12.20
C ASP A 232 0.09 12.87 13.31
N HIS A 233 -1.05 13.16 13.94
CA HIS A 233 -1.54 12.44 15.12
C HIS A 233 -1.67 10.93 14.87
N ARG A 234 -2.07 10.53 13.66
CA ARG A 234 -2.18 9.10 13.34
C ARG A 234 -0.84 8.38 13.40
N ARG A 235 0.23 8.96 12.83
CA ARG A 235 1.57 8.35 12.87
C ARG A 235 2.23 8.50 14.23
N GLU A 236 2.00 9.60 14.91
CA GLU A 236 2.41 9.83 16.30
C GLU A 236 1.88 8.71 17.20
N THR A 237 0.60 8.35 17.09
CA THR A 237 -0.04 7.28 17.85
C THR A 237 0.69 5.94 17.69
N PHE A 238 1.02 5.56 16.46
CA PHE A 238 1.80 4.34 16.22
C PHE A 238 3.24 4.43 16.76
N ALA A 239 3.87 5.61 16.74
CA ALA A 239 5.19 5.80 17.30
C ALA A 239 5.17 5.73 18.84
N LEU A 240 4.18 6.34 19.49
CA LEU A 240 3.94 6.24 20.94
C LEU A 240 3.67 4.81 21.38
N PHE A 241 2.94 4.03 20.58
CA PHE A 241 2.74 2.60 20.86
C PHE A 241 4.07 1.83 20.90
N GLU A 242 4.96 2.06 19.92
CA GLU A 242 6.28 1.42 19.93
C GLU A 242 7.15 1.95 21.10
N TYR A 243 6.99 3.22 21.48
CA TYR A 243 7.65 3.81 22.63
C TYR A 243 7.22 3.15 23.94
N GLY A 244 5.92 3.02 24.19
CA GLY A 244 5.40 2.36 25.40
C GLY A 244 5.81 0.89 25.49
N LYS A 245 5.87 0.19 24.36
CA LYS A 245 6.43 -1.20 24.33
C LYS A 245 7.89 -1.24 24.74
N ALA A 246 8.69 -0.28 24.31
CA ALA A 246 10.10 -0.18 24.68
C ALA A 246 10.27 0.13 26.19
N GLU A 247 9.43 0.99 26.75
CA GLU A 247 9.41 1.24 28.19
C GLU A 247 9.14 -0.03 29.00
N ILE A 248 8.15 -0.81 28.56
CA ILE A 248 7.80 -2.11 29.19
C ILE A 248 8.99 -3.07 29.12
N LEU A 249 9.66 -3.18 27.99
CA LEU A 249 10.87 -4.02 27.82
C LEU A 249 12.01 -3.61 28.76
N LEU A 250 12.12 -2.32 29.07
CA LEU A 250 13.12 -1.78 29.99
C LEU A 250 12.70 -1.91 31.48
N GLY A 251 11.56 -2.55 31.75
CA GLY A 251 11.03 -2.73 33.11
C GLY A 251 10.35 -1.46 33.67
N LYS A 252 10.18 -0.41 32.90
CA LYS A 252 9.45 0.82 33.26
C LYS A 252 7.94 0.58 33.08
N LEU A 253 7.38 -0.31 33.90
CA LEU A 253 6.05 -0.85 33.69
C LEU A 253 4.94 0.20 33.86
N GLU A 254 5.06 1.09 34.86
CA GLU A 254 4.05 2.14 35.08
C GLU A 254 4.09 3.21 34.00
N GLU A 255 5.29 3.61 33.56
CA GLU A 255 5.48 4.57 32.46
C GLU A 255 4.92 3.99 31.15
N GLY A 256 5.28 2.77 30.82
CA GLY A 256 4.79 2.11 29.62
C GLY A 256 3.26 1.91 29.63
N LEU A 257 2.67 1.61 30.79
CA LEU A 257 1.22 1.55 30.94
C LEU A 257 0.57 2.91 30.71
N ALA A 258 1.14 3.98 31.27
CA ALA A 258 0.65 5.33 31.08
C ALA A 258 0.75 5.79 29.62
N THR A 259 1.85 5.45 28.93
CA THR A 259 2.02 5.72 27.50
C THR A 259 0.96 5.00 26.67
N LEU A 260 0.70 3.71 26.93
CA LEU A 260 -0.32 2.95 26.21
C LEU A 260 -1.75 3.46 26.49
N ASP A 261 -2.04 3.91 27.72
CA ASP A 261 -3.32 4.54 28.05
C ASP A 261 -3.51 5.85 27.30
N GLY A 262 -2.45 6.66 27.20
CA GLY A 262 -2.44 7.88 26.37
C GLY A 262 -2.72 7.61 24.91
N VAL A 263 -2.16 6.53 24.35
CA VAL A 263 -2.45 6.08 22.97
C VAL A 263 -3.93 5.75 22.81
N LEU A 264 -4.53 5.01 23.76
CA LEU A 264 -5.97 4.69 23.71
C LEU A 264 -6.85 5.95 23.77
N GLN A 265 -6.45 6.97 24.55
CA GLN A 265 -7.20 8.22 24.63
C GLN A 265 -7.17 8.98 23.30
N ILE A 266 -6.02 9.03 22.62
CA ILE A 266 -5.89 9.66 21.30
C ILE A 266 -6.80 8.98 20.28
N ILE A 267 -6.73 7.64 20.17
CA ILE A 267 -7.52 6.89 19.15
C ILE A 267 -9.00 6.75 19.52
N ALA A 268 -9.40 7.08 20.74
CA ALA A 268 -10.81 7.07 21.12
C ALA A 268 -11.65 8.09 20.34
N GLU A 269 -11.00 9.15 19.84
CA GLU A 269 -11.63 10.23 19.08
C GLU A 269 -11.62 9.96 17.54
N ASP A 270 -10.85 8.94 17.07
CA ASP A 270 -10.74 8.61 15.65
C ASP A 270 -11.98 7.85 15.12
N GLU A 271 -12.38 8.14 13.89
CA GLU A 271 -13.39 7.40 13.15
C GLU A 271 -12.91 7.16 11.70
N PRO A 272 -12.97 5.93 11.16
CA PRO A 272 -13.43 4.69 11.78
C PRO A 272 -12.40 4.12 12.79
N LYS A 273 -12.89 3.44 13.83
CA LYS A 273 -12.02 2.85 14.85
C LYS A 273 -11.24 1.65 14.33
N ASP A 274 -9.94 1.64 14.59
CA ASP A 274 -9.06 0.49 14.35
C ASP A 274 -9.14 -0.47 15.55
N PHE A 275 -10.15 -1.35 15.55
CA PHE A 275 -10.39 -2.29 16.64
C PHE A 275 -9.24 -3.28 16.83
N GLU A 276 -8.55 -3.70 15.78
CA GLU A 276 -7.42 -4.62 15.89
C GLU A 276 -6.26 -3.95 16.65
N PHE A 277 -6.00 -2.69 16.37
CA PHE A 277 -4.98 -1.93 17.06
C PHE A 277 -5.33 -1.70 18.53
N ILE A 278 -6.59 -1.35 18.83
CA ILE A 278 -7.09 -1.21 20.21
C ILE A 278 -6.90 -2.53 20.97
N LEU A 279 -7.28 -3.67 20.37
CA LEU A 279 -7.13 -5.00 20.98
C LEU A 279 -5.65 -5.35 21.27
N ASP A 280 -4.70 -4.99 20.39
CA ASP A 280 -3.27 -5.21 20.65
C ASP A 280 -2.78 -4.40 21.86
N ILE A 281 -3.14 -3.10 21.92
CA ILE A 281 -2.79 -2.22 23.03
C ILE A 281 -3.34 -2.77 24.34
N GLU A 282 -4.65 -3.00 24.44
CA GLU A 282 -5.31 -3.45 25.67
C GLU A 282 -4.80 -4.83 26.13
N THR A 283 -4.52 -5.73 25.20
CA THR A 283 -3.93 -7.05 25.52
C THR A 283 -2.58 -6.89 26.22
N ARG A 284 -1.74 -5.94 25.78
CA ARG A 284 -0.46 -5.64 26.42
C ARG A 284 -0.64 -4.99 27.77
N MET A 285 -1.57 -4.03 27.89
CA MET A 285 -1.89 -3.41 29.17
C MET A 285 -2.32 -4.43 30.23
N VAL A 286 -3.14 -5.42 29.88
CA VAL A 286 -3.53 -6.52 30.80
C VAL A 286 -2.30 -7.24 31.33
N VAL A 287 -1.34 -7.59 30.48
CA VAL A 287 -0.10 -8.26 30.89
C VAL A 287 0.70 -7.39 31.87
N VAL A 288 0.84 -6.11 31.58
CA VAL A 288 1.57 -5.16 32.43
C VAL A 288 0.85 -4.92 33.75
N MET A 289 -0.47 -4.72 33.75
CA MET A 289 -1.28 -4.56 34.97
C MET A 289 -1.15 -5.77 35.91
N ARG A 290 -1.18 -6.98 35.36
CA ARG A 290 -0.94 -8.20 36.14
C ARG A 290 0.46 -8.24 36.74
N ALA A 291 1.49 -7.86 36.00
CA ALA A 291 2.86 -7.78 36.48
C ALA A 291 3.02 -6.76 37.61
N LEU A 292 2.22 -5.68 37.60
CA LEU A 292 2.16 -4.65 38.64
C LEU A 292 1.26 -5.04 39.83
N GLY A 293 0.61 -6.21 39.80
CA GLY A 293 -0.33 -6.66 40.82
C GLY A 293 -1.72 -6.00 40.78
N ARG A 294 -2.02 -5.22 39.71
CA ARG A 294 -3.32 -4.54 39.48
C ARG A 294 -4.35 -5.51 38.86
N THR A 295 -4.60 -6.61 39.58
CA THR A 295 -5.35 -7.76 39.04
C THR A 295 -6.80 -7.43 38.73
N GLU A 296 -7.48 -6.64 39.57
CA GLU A 296 -8.89 -6.29 39.38
C GLU A 296 -9.08 -5.44 38.08
N GLU A 297 -8.17 -4.49 37.87
CA GLU A 297 -8.16 -3.66 36.65
C GLU A 297 -7.86 -4.49 35.40
N ALA A 298 -6.88 -5.40 35.48
CA ALA A 298 -6.58 -6.32 34.41
C ALA A 298 -7.77 -7.19 34.01
N ASP A 299 -8.49 -7.72 35.02
CA ASP A 299 -9.67 -8.58 34.78
C ASP A 299 -10.86 -7.78 34.19
N GLU A 300 -10.98 -6.51 34.49
CA GLU A 300 -11.99 -5.65 33.87
C GLU A 300 -11.69 -5.39 32.40
N VAL A 301 -10.45 -5.05 32.05
CA VAL A 301 -10.02 -4.86 30.66
C VAL A 301 -10.17 -6.15 29.88
N GLU A 302 -9.78 -7.30 30.46
CA GLU A 302 -9.87 -8.61 29.79
C GLU A 302 -11.32 -9.01 29.49
N ARG A 303 -12.27 -8.75 30.40
CA ARG A 303 -13.70 -8.98 30.15
C ARG A 303 -14.21 -8.14 28.97
N ARG A 304 -13.76 -6.88 28.86
CA ARG A 304 -14.09 -6.02 27.74
C ARG A 304 -13.50 -6.53 26.43
N LEU A 305 -12.23 -6.98 26.44
CA LEU A 305 -11.56 -7.58 25.28
C LEU A 305 -12.30 -8.81 24.74
N VAL A 306 -12.79 -9.70 25.64
CA VAL A 306 -13.57 -10.86 25.25
C VAL A 306 -14.85 -10.43 24.53
N ALA A 307 -15.60 -9.49 25.11
CA ALA A 307 -16.85 -9.00 24.52
C ALA A 307 -16.64 -8.35 23.14
N VAL A 308 -15.56 -7.59 22.95
CA VAL A 308 -15.23 -6.98 21.65
C VAL A 308 -14.86 -8.04 20.61
N ARG A 309 -14.06 -9.06 20.99
CA ARG A 309 -13.70 -10.16 20.09
C ARG A 309 -14.91 -10.99 19.67
N GLU A 310 -15.82 -11.26 20.58
CA GLU A 310 -17.08 -11.95 20.27
C GLU A 310 -17.93 -11.13 19.29
N ALA A 311 -18.08 -9.84 19.54
CA ALA A 311 -18.85 -8.95 18.65
C ALA A 311 -18.22 -8.84 17.24
N LEU A 312 -16.89 -8.83 17.12
CA LEU A 312 -16.20 -8.82 15.81
C LEU A 312 -16.37 -10.15 15.08
N ALA A 313 -16.31 -11.29 15.79
CA ALA A 313 -16.52 -12.60 15.20
C ALA A 313 -17.95 -12.75 14.64
N ASP A 314 -18.96 -12.19 15.31
CA ASP A 314 -20.35 -12.21 14.84
C ASP A 314 -20.56 -11.35 13.56
N VAL A 315 -19.77 -10.28 13.38
CA VAL A 315 -19.80 -9.45 12.17
C VAL A 315 -19.19 -10.17 10.98
N GLU A 316 -18.11 -10.92 11.16
CA GLU A 316 -17.47 -11.69 10.08
C GLU A 316 -18.33 -12.87 9.61
N ILE A 317 -19.26 -13.38 10.44
CA ILE A 317 -20.13 -14.53 10.12
C ILE A 317 -21.40 -14.09 9.34
N GLN A 318 -21.75 -12.81 9.32
CA GLN A 318 -22.86 -12.34 8.49
C GLN A 318 -22.39 -12.21 7.03
N PRO A 319 -22.77 -13.14 6.11
CA PRO A 319 -22.54 -12.91 4.69
C PRO A 319 -23.36 -11.67 4.31
N LEU A 320 -22.70 -10.74 3.62
CA LEU A 320 -23.37 -9.62 2.98
C LEU A 320 -24.59 -10.20 2.24
N GLY A 321 -25.75 -10.04 2.84
CA GLY A 321 -27.00 -10.55 2.29
C GLY A 321 -27.29 -9.91 0.96
N ASN A 322 -27.68 -10.73 0.02
CA ASN A 322 -28.09 -10.57 -1.38
C ASN A 322 -28.62 -9.18 -1.78
#